data_7819db607a6842bbe7f20e803c4d053a
#
_entry.id   7819db607a6842bbe7f20e803c4d053a
#
_cell.length_a   1.000
_cell.length_b   1.000
_cell.length_c   1.000
_cell.angle_alpha   90.00
_cell.angle_beta   90.00
_cell.angle_gamma   90.00
#
_symmetry.space_group_name_H-M   'P 1'
#
loop_
_entity.id
_entity.type
_entity.pdbx_description
1 polymer ?
#
loop_
_entity_poly.entity_id
_entity_poly.type
_entity_poly.pdbx_seq_one_letter_code
_entity_poly.pdbx_strand_id
1 'polypeptide(L)'
;MLADLEALVKLESPTEDLQSCRDVIALANEIATRVLGTPAQIREVNGRPVFWWGSDNPEVIVLAHLDTVWPKGSFTPVWQVEGTAARGPGVFDMKAGFLQALYAMKGITEGAALVATTDEETGSATSKEFIKEISAEAKAVLVLEATLNGKV
;
A
#
# COMPACT_ATOMS: atom_id res chain seq x y z
N MET A 1 -3.77 -1.54 -14.30
CA MET A 1 -4.27 -1.54 -12.92
C MET A 1 -4.82 -2.91 -12.49
N LEU A 2 -5.78 -3.56 -13.19
CA LEU A 2 -6.32 -4.86 -12.74
C LEU A 2 -5.24 -5.97 -12.69
N ALA A 3 -4.38 -6.06 -13.69
CA ALA A 3 -3.26 -7.02 -13.69
C ALA A 3 -2.24 -6.76 -12.56
N ASP A 4 -2.06 -5.50 -12.17
CA ASP A 4 -1.18 -5.15 -11.05
C ASP A 4 -1.82 -5.54 -9.71
N LEU A 5 -3.13 -5.35 -9.59
CA LEU A 5 -3.87 -5.81 -8.41
C LEU A 5 -3.77 -7.33 -8.28
N GLU A 6 -3.98 -8.06 -9.37
CA GLU A 6 -3.80 -9.52 -9.39
C GLU A 6 -2.39 -9.93 -8.93
N ALA A 7 -1.35 -9.24 -9.42
CA ALA A 7 0.03 -9.54 -9.04
C ALA A 7 0.29 -9.29 -7.54
N LEU A 8 -0.15 -8.15 -7.01
CA LEU A 8 -0.03 -7.84 -5.58
C LEU A 8 -0.80 -8.82 -4.69
N VAL A 9 -2.01 -9.23 -5.13
CA VAL A 9 -2.85 -10.16 -4.37
C VAL A 9 -2.25 -11.56 -4.34
N LYS A 10 -1.77 -12.05 -5.49
CA LYS A 10 -1.15 -13.39 -5.61
C LYS A 10 0.14 -13.54 -4.81
N LEU A 11 0.79 -12.43 -4.50
CA LEU A 11 2.00 -12.46 -3.68
C LEU A 11 1.71 -12.81 -2.23
N GLU A 12 0.48 -12.59 -1.74
CA GLU A 12 0.06 -12.84 -0.37
C GLU A 12 1.05 -12.28 0.66
N SER A 13 0.71 -11.22 1.37
CA SER A 13 1.60 -10.50 2.28
C SER A 13 1.06 -10.44 3.71
N PRO A 14 0.94 -11.59 4.41
CA PRO A 14 0.50 -11.56 5.80
C PRO A 14 1.50 -10.76 6.65
N THR A 15 0.98 -9.94 7.57
CA THR A 15 1.79 -9.05 8.43
C THR A 15 2.88 -9.80 9.19
N GLU A 16 2.61 -11.03 9.61
CA GLU A 16 3.55 -11.87 10.38
C GLU A 16 4.74 -12.39 9.54
N ASP A 17 4.61 -12.39 8.21
CA ASP A 17 5.67 -12.84 7.30
C ASP A 17 6.45 -11.64 6.74
N LEU A 18 7.53 -11.27 7.45
CA LEU A 18 8.37 -10.14 7.07
C LEU A 18 8.95 -10.27 5.65
N GLN A 19 9.29 -11.50 5.19
CA GLN A 19 9.79 -11.68 3.84
C GLN A 19 8.71 -11.37 2.81
N SER A 20 7.48 -11.81 3.03
CA SER A 20 6.35 -11.48 2.16
C SER A 20 6.03 -9.98 2.15
N CYS A 21 6.22 -9.29 3.28
CA CYS A 21 6.13 -7.84 3.35
C CYS A 21 7.23 -7.17 2.51
N ARG A 22 8.45 -7.69 2.51
CA ARG A 22 9.55 -7.20 1.66
C ARG A 22 9.25 -7.43 0.17
N ASP A 23 8.73 -8.60 -0.17
CA ASP A 23 8.43 -8.98 -1.54
C ASP A 23 7.28 -8.12 -2.11
N VAL A 24 6.23 -7.85 -1.33
CA VAL A 24 5.12 -6.99 -1.80
C VAL A 24 5.55 -5.54 -2.00
N ILE A 25 6.42 -5.00 -1.13
CA ILE A 25 6.99 -3.67 -1.30
C ILE A 25 7.90 -3.61 -2.54
N ALA A 26 8.70 -4.63 -2.80
CA ALA A 26 9.54 -4.71 -4.00
C ALA A 26 8.67 -4.72 -5.27
N LEU A 27 7.62 -5.53 -5.32
CA LEU A 27 6.67 -5.56 -6.44
C LEU A 27 5.94 -4.21 -6.60
N ALA A 28 5.52 -3.59 -5.50
CA ALA A 28 4.92 -2.26 -5.53
C ALA A 28 5.86 -1.21 -6.14
N ASN A 29 7.17 -1.30 -5.84
CA ASN A 29 8.18 -0.43 -6.42
C ASN A 29 8.38 -0.67 -7.93
N GLU A 30 8.35 -1.92 -8.40
CA GLU A 30 8.38 -2.24 -9.84
C GLU A 30 7.16 -1.64 -10.56
N ILE A 31 5.97 -1.77 -9.96
CA ILE A 31 4.74 -1.18 -10.50
C ILE A 31 4.84 0.35 -10.54
N ALA A 32 5.32 0.98 -9.46
CA ALA A 32 5.51 2.41 -9.38
C ALA A 32 6.49 2.91 -10.46
N THR A 33 7.63 2.25 -10.61
CA THR A 33 8.63 2.58 -11.64
C THR A 33 8.01 2.58 -13.04
N ARG A 34 7.19 1.57 -13.33
CA ARG A 34 6.53 1.45 -14.64
C ARG A 34 5.42 2.49 -14.85
N VAL A 35 4.63 2.78 -13.81
CA VAL A 35 3.45 3.65 -13.91
C VAL A 35 3.82 5.13 -13.79
N LEU A 36 4.72 5.45 -12.87
CA LEU A 36 5.10 6.82 -12.50
C LEU A 36 6.39 7.29 -13.19
N GLY A 37 7.17 6.35 -13.76
CA GLY A 37 8.41 6.64 -14.47
C GLY A 37 9.64 6.74 -13.56
N THR A 38 9.48 6.68 -12.25
CA THR A 38 10.56 6.73 -11.25
C THR A 38 10.32 5.69 -10.16
N PRO A 39 11.39 5.08 -9.61
CA PRO A 39 11.25 4.14 -8.50
C PRO A 39 10.85 4.86 -7.21
N ALA A 40 10.19 4.13 -6.35
CA ALA A 40 9.99 4.54 -4.96
C ALA A 40 11.28 4.34 -4.14
N GLN A 41 11.41 5.06 -3.04
CA GLN A 41 12.36 4.75 -1.99
C GLN A 41 11.79 3.63 -1.13
N ILE A 42 12.59 2.62 -0.84
CA ILE A 42 12.23 1.62 0.16
C ILE A 42 12.95 2.01 1.44
N ARG A 43 12.18 2.45 2.43
CA ARG A 43 12.69 2.84 3.76
C ARG A 43 12.57 1.66 4.72
N GLU A 44 13.45 1.61 5.70
CA GLU A 44 13.37 0.61 6.77
C GLU A 44 12.95 1.31 8.06
N VAL A 45 11.81 0.93 8.62
CA VAL A 45 11.26 1.51 9.85
C VAL A 45 11.11 0.39 10.88
N ASN A 46 11.92 0.42 11.93
CA ASN A 46 11.95 -0.57 13.00
C ASN A 46 11.96 -2.04 12.50
N GLY A 47 12.76 -2.30 11.44
CA GLY A 47 12.92 -3.62 10.85
C GLY A 47 11.87 -4.01 9.82
N ARG A 48 10.93 -3.10 9.45
CA ARG A 48 9.91 -3.34 8.43
C ARG A 48 10.09 -2.43 7.22
N PRO A 49 9.84 -2.92 6.01
CA PRO A 49 9.94 -2.13 4.80
C PRO A 49 8.73 -1.20 4.68
N VAL A 50 9.00 0.03 4.26
CA VAL A 50 7.99 1.04 3.95
C VAL A 50 8.24 1.56 2.53
N PHE A 51 7.21 1.58 1.72
CA PHE A 51 7.21 2.21 0.40
C PHE A 51 7.05 3.73 0.56
N TRP A 52 7.90 4.50 -0.11
CA TRP A 52 7.81 5.95 -0.18
C TRP A 52 8.03 6.43 -1.61
N TRP A 53 7.05 7.08 -2.18
CA TRP A 53 7.20 7.72 -3.48
C TRP A 53 6.71 9.17 -3.42
N GLY A 54 7.47 10.10 -4.05
CA GLY A 54 7.12 11.51 -4.16
C GLY A 54 8.03 12.42 -3.34
N SER A 55 7.49 13.53 -2.84
CA SER A 55 8.24 14.56 -2.10
C SER A 55 8.78 14.04 -0.77
N ASP A 56 9.98 14.47 -0.39
CA ASP A 56 10.53 14.22 0.96
C ASP A 56 9.89 15.12 2.03
N ASN A 57 9.32 16.25 1.62
CA ASN A 57 8.57 17.17 2.48
C ASN A 57 7.18 17.41 1.88
N PRO A 58 6.27 16.43 1.93
CA PRO A 58 4.97 16.52 1.29
C PRO A 58 4.01 17.43 2.04
N GLU A 59 3.26 18.24 1.31
CA GLU A 59 2.08 18.94 1.85
C GLU A 59 0.88 18.00 2.02
N VAL A 60 0.81 16.97 1.16
CA VAL A 60 -0.25 15.94 1.20
C VAL A 60 0.40 14.57 1.21
N ILE A 61 0.01 13.74 2.16
CA ILE A 61 0.41 12.34 2.24
C ILE A 61 -0.79 11.48 1.89
N VAL A 62 -0.61 10.55 0.94
CA VAL A 62 -1.54 9.45 0.73
C VAL A 62 -0.98 8.24 1.45
N LEU A 63 -1.67 7.79 2.47
CA LEU A 63 -1.25 6.69 3.33
C LEU A 63 -2.02 5.42 2.99
N ALA A 64 -1.30 4.32 2.88
CA ALA A 64 -1.81 3.00 2.61
C ALA A 64 -1.03 1.93 3.38
N HIS A 65 -1.49 0.68 3.31
CA HIS A 65 -0.72 -0.48 3.72
C HIS A 65 -0.76 -1.59 2.67
N LEU A 66 0.21 -2.50 2.73
CA LEU A 66 0.34 -3.61 1.79
C LEU A 66 0.41 -4.98 2.48
N ASP A 67 0.36 -5.01 3.80
CA ASP A 67 0.16 -6.24 4.57
C ASP A 67 -1.32 -6.67 4.59
N THR A 68 -1.58 -7.86 5.05
CA THR A 68 -2.92 -8.44 5.19
C THR A 68 -3.03 -9.30 6.44
N VAL A 69 -4.24 -9.42 7.00
CA VAL A 69 -4.54 -10.35 8.12
C VAL A 69 -4.51 -11.82 7.72
N TRP A 70 -4.56 -12.13 6.42
CA TRP A 70 -4.78 -13.48 5.93
C TRP A 70 -3.48 -14.29 5.87
N PRO A 71 -3.38 -15.43 6.56
CA PRO A 71 -2.28 -16.35 6.35
C PRO A 71 -2.19 -16.82 4.89
N LYS A 72 -0.98 -17.11 4.42
CA LYS A 72 -0.79 -17.67 3.06
C LYS A 72 -1.65 -18.93 2.85
N GLY A 73 -2.25 -19.04 1.66
CA GLY A 73 -3.09 -20.16 1.30
C GLY A 73 -4.51 -20.13 1.89
N SER A 74 -4.92 -19.01 2.52
CA SER A 74 -6.29 -18.85 3.04
C SER A 74 -7.35 -18.80 1.94
N PHE A 75 -6.96 -18.50 0.71
CA PHE A 75 -7.87 -18.39 -0.44
C PHE A 75 -7.54 -19.44 -1.51
N THR A 76 -8.59 -20.10 -2.03
CA THR A 76 -8.48 -21.04 -3.15
C THR A 76 -9.64 -20.81 -4.12
N PRO A 77 -9.41 -20.25 -5.31
CA PRO A 77 -8.14 -19.67 -5.78
C PRO A 77 -7.78 -18.38 -5.04
N VAL A 78 -6.49 -18.03 -5.00
CA VAL A 78 -5.98 -16.80 -4.37
C VAL A 78 -6.54 -15.54 -5.04
N TRP A 79 -6.79 -15.61 -6.34
CA TRP A 79 -7.35 -14.53 -7.15
C TRP A 79 -8.52 -15.03 -7.98
N GLN A 80 -9.61 -14.29 -7.95
CA GLN A 80 -10.81 -14.60 -8.75
C GLN A 80 -11.46 -13.30 -9.23
N VAL A 81 -11.92 -13.28 -10.47
CA VAL A 81 -12.74 -12.21 -11.04
C VAL A 81 -14.06 -12.80 -11.53
N GLU A 82 -15.16 -12.29 -11.02
CA GLU A 82 -16.52 -12.67 -11.45
C GLU A 82 -17.29 -11.40 -11.83
N GLY A 83 -17.59 -11.24 -13.12
CA GLY A 83 -18.25 -10.04 -13.62
C GLY A 83 -17.45 -8.78 -13.30
N THR A 84 -17.96 -7.94 -12.44
CA THR A 84 -17.34 -6.67 -11.98
C THR A 84 -16.66 -6.79 -10.61
N ALA A 85 -16.66 -7.95 -10.00
CA ALA A 85 -16.08 -8.17 -8.67
C ALA A 85 -14.76 -8.92 -8.76
N ALA A 86 -13.75 -8.45 -8.02
CA ALA A 86 -12.48 -9.15 -7.79
C ALA A 86 -12.41 -9.62 -6.33
N ARG A 87 -11.83 -10.81 -6.11
CA ARG A 87 -11.68 -11.42 -4.78
C ARG A 87 -10.26 -11.93 -4.58
N GLY A 88 -9.78 -11.83 -3.37
CA GLY A 88 -8.47 -12.33 -2.92
C GLY A 88 -7.99 -11.58 -1.67
N PRO A 89 -6.90 -12.03 -1.02
CA PRO A 89 -6.39 -11.41 0.20
C PRO A 89 -5.91 -9.98 -0.07
N GLY A 90 -6.44 -9.02 0.71
CA GLY A 90 -6.09 -7.62 0.59
C GLY A 90 -6.66 -6.90 -0.65
N VAL A 91 -7.57 -7.49 -1.44
CA VAL A 91 -8.20 -6.79 -2.57
C VAL A 91 -8.91 -5.53 -2.08
N PHE A 92 -9.74 -5.65 -1.07
CA PHE A 92 -10.54 -4.57 -0.52
C PHE A 92 -9.74 -3.76 0.50
N ASP A 93 -9.00 -4.41 1.34
CA ASP A 93 -8.20 -3.89 2.43
C ASP A 93 -6.72 -4.28 2.25
N MET A 94 -5.84 -3.36 1.75
CA MET A 94 -6.28 -2.20 0.97
C MET A 94 -5.46 -2.09 -0.35
N LYS A 95 -5.02 -3.22 -0.94
CA LYS A 95 -4.18 -3.24 -2.16
C LYS A 95 -4.83 -2.52 -3.35
N ALA A 96 -6.17 -2.57 -3.47
CA ALA A 96 -6.87 -1.80 -4.48
C ALA A 96 -6.78 -0.29 -4.21
N GLY A 97 -6.93 0.14 -2.96
CA GLY A 97 -6.77 1.53 -2.55
C GLY A 97 -5.35 2.04 -2.85
N PHE A 98 -4.32 1.26 -2.48
CA PHE A 98 -2.94 1.58 -2.83
C PHE A 98 -2.73 1.79 -4.34
N LEU A 99 -3.25 0.89 -5.18
CA LEU A 99 -3.11 1.04 -6.63
C LEU A 99 -3.91 2.22 -7.19
N GLN A 100 -5.10 2.51 -6.65
CA GLN A 100 -5.86 3.70 -7.03
C GLN A 100 -5.04 4.96 -6.73
N ALA A 101 -4.44 5.05 -5.54
CA ALA A 101 -3.53 6.13 -5.18
C ALA A 101 -2.36 6.22 -6.15
N LEU A 102 -1.65 5.12 -6.36
CA LEU A 102 -0.47 5.07 -7.22
C LEU A 102 -0.78 5.56 -8.65
N TYR A 103 -1.89 5.11 -9.22
CA TYR A 103 -2.29 5.57 -10.55
C TYR A 103 -2.78 7.03 -10.57
N ALA A 104 -3.40 7.51 -9.49
CA ALA A 104 -3.80 8.92 -9.35
C ALA A 104 -2.60 9.86 -9.19
N MET A 105 -1.48 9.38 -8.64
CA MET A 105 -0.24 10.16 -8.51
C MET A 105 0.46 10.42 -9.84
N LYS A 106 0.03 9.78 -10.93
CA LYS A 106 0.64 9.99 -12.26
C LYS A 106 0.54 11.46 -12.69
N GLY A 107 1.70 12.07 -12.92
CA GLY A 107 1.80 13.48 -13.30
C GLY A 107 1.88 14.46 -12.12
N ILE A 108 1.77 13.97 -10.88
CA ILE A 108 2.06 14.77 -9.69
C ILE A 108 3.57 14.73 -9.46
N THR A 109 4.22 15.89 -9.49
CA THR A 109 5.68 16.00 -9.41
C THR A 109 6.17 16.59 -8.11
N GLU A 110 5.32 17.30 -7.37
CA GLU A 110 5.69 18.05 -6.17
C GLU A 110 4.58 18.04 -5.12
N GLY A 111 4.94 18.27 -3.87
CA GLY A 111 4.01 18.53 -2.78
C GLY A 111 3.22 17.34 -2.27
N ALA A 112 3.36 16.16 -2.86
CA ALA A 112 2.66 14.97 -2.40
C ALA A 112 3.59 13.77 -2.26
N ALA A 113 3.24 12.85 -1.36
CA ALA A 113 3.87 11.53 -1.23
C ALA A 113 2.83 10.44 -1.10
N LEU A 114 3.13 9.27 -1.68
CA LEU A 114 2.43 8.02 -1.43
C LEU A 114 3.30 7.16 -0.52
N VAL A 115 2.76 6.78 0.61
CA VAL A 115 3.43 5.98 1.65
C VAL A 115 2.63 4.71 1.87
N ALA A 116 3.28 3.55 1.90
CA ALA A 116 2.63 2.31 2.30
C ALA A 116 3.47 1.55 3.33
N THR A 117 2.82 1.19 4.44
CA THR A 117 3.40 0.41 5.54
C THR A 117 3.13 -1.09 5.38
N THR A 118 3.65 -1.90 6.29
CA THR A 118 3.47 -3.36 6.28
C THR A 118 3.17 -3.94 7.66
N ASP A 119 2.52 -3.16 8.54
CA ASP A 119 2.14 -3.57 9.89
C ASP A 119 0.81 -2.96 10.37
N GLU A 120 0.01 -2.46 9.42
CA GLU A 120 -1.27 -1.83 9.73
C GLU A 120 -2.21 -2.81 10.43
N GLU A 121 -2.36 -4.01 9.90
CA GLU A 121 -3.28 -5.07 10.34
C GLU A 121 -3.00 -5.61 11.76
N THR A 122 -1.86 -5.21 12.36
CA THR A 122 -1.50 -5.49 13.75
C THR A 122 -1.43 -4.23 14.61
N GLY A 123 -2.03 -3.13 14.14
CA GLY A 123 -2.14 -1.86 14.86
C GLY A 123 -0.92 -0.96 14.72
N SER A 124 -0.17 -1.06 13.62
CA SER A 124 0.97 -0.19 13.26
C SER A 124 2.03 -0.10 14.35
N ALA A 125 2.31 -1.20 15.04
CA ALA A 125 3.18 -1.19 16.22
C ALA A 125 4.59 -0.66 15.92
N THR A 126 5.10 -0.89 14.70
CA THR A 126 6.44 -0.46 14.27
C THR A 126 6.41 0.86 13.49
N SER A 127 5.35 1.15 12.75
CA SER A 127 5.24 2.33 11.87
C SER A 127 4.54 3.54 12.50
N LYS A 128 3.85 3.40 13.63
CA LYS A 128 3.03 4.45 14.25
C LYS A 128 3.78 5.76 14.51
N GLU A 129 4.96 5.70 15.11
CA GLU A 129 5.72 6.93 15.41
C GLU A 129 6.27 7.56 14.12
N PHE A 130 6.69 6.75 13.16
CA PHE A 130 7.08 7.21 11.82
C PHE A 130 5.91 7.93 11.12
N ILE A 131 4.70 7.35 11.16
CA ILE A 131 3.50 7.96 10.57
C ILE A 131 3.20 9.31 11.24
N LYS A 132 3.29 9.40 12.56
CA LYS A 132 3.11 10.66 13.28
C LYS A 132 4.14 11.72 12.87
N GLU A 133 5.40 11.31 12.77
CA GLU A 133 6.50 12.20 12.39
C GLU A 133 6.29 12.79 11.00
N ILE A 134 6.05 11.96 10.00
CA ILE A 134 5.87 12.42 8.62
C ILE A 134 4.58 13.23 8.43
N SER A 135 3.56 13.01 9.27
CA SER A 135 2.28 13.70 9.20
C SER A 135 2.26 15.03 9.92
N ALA A 136 3.25 15.32 10.77
CA ALA A 136 3.24 16.49 11.66
C ALA A 136 3.21 17.84 10.92
N GLU A 137 3.84 17.91 9.75
CA GLU A 137 3.92 19.13 8.93
C GLU A 137 3.06 19.04 7.65
N ALA A 138 2.39 17.94 7.42
CA ALA A 138 1.50 17.78 6.27
C ALA A 138 0.21 18.58 6.48
N LYS A 139 -0.28 19.20 5.40
CA LYS A 139 -1.59 19.89 5.40
C LYS A 139 -2.75 18.91 5.41
N ALA A 140 -2.56 17.72 4.84
CA ALA A 140 -3.55 16.65 4.80
C ALA A 140 -2.91 15.28 4.73
N VAL A 141 -3.55 14.31 5.36
CA VAL A 141 -3.25 12.88 5.20
C VAL A 141 -4.52 12.20 4.69
N LEU A 142 -4.42 11.55 3.53
CA LEU A 142 -5.53 10.82 2.90
C LEU A 142 -5.27 9.33 3.08
N VAL A 143 -6.15 8.66 3.80
CA VAL A 143 -6.11 7.22 4.00
C VAL A 143 -7.14 6.59 3.09
N LEU A 144 -6.71 5.72 2.17
CA LEU A 144 -7.59 5.14 1.15
C LEU A 144 -8.16 3.77 1.59
N GLU A 145 -8.47 3.67 2.87
CA GLU A 145 -9.20 2.53 3.39
C GLU A 145 -10.62 2.47 2.84
N ALA A 146 -11.15 1.25 2.84
CA ALA A 146 -12.51 1.02 2.44
C ALA A 146 -13.49 1.64 3.44
N THR A 147 -14.49 2.34 2.93
CA THR A 147 -15.52 2.94 3.78
C THR A 147 -16.51 1.90 4.30
N LEU A 148 -16.94 2.03 5.55
CA LEU A 148 -18.04 1.23 6.07
C LEU A 148 -19.38 1.85 5.64
N ASN A 149 -20.13 1.15 4.77
CA ASN A 149 -21.44 1.61 4.24
C ASN A 149 -21.38 3.01 3.58
N GLY A 150 -20.25 3.33 2.91
CA GLY A 150 -20.06 4.61 2.23
C GLY A 150 -19.89 5.81 3.16
N LYS A 151 -19.57 5.58 4.44
CA LYS A 151 -19.23 6.63 5.41
C LYS A 151 -17.74 6.64 5.66
N VAL A 152 -17.14 7.81 5.62
CA VAL A 152 -15.75 8.10 5.98
C VAL A 152 -15.70 8.53 7.43
#